data_01ff8c9a8a0d1ec9156bc348aa696dfc
#
_entry.id   01ff8c9a8a0d1ec9156bc348aa696dfc
#
_cell.length_a   1.000
_cell.length_b   1.000
_cell.length_c   1.000
_cell.angle_alpha   90.00
_cell.angle_beta   90.00
_cell.angle_gamma   90.00
#
_symmetry.space_group_name_H-M   'P 1'
#
loop_
_entity.id
_entity.type
_entity.pdbx_description
1 polymer ?
#
loop_
_entity_poly.entity_id
_entity_poly.type
_entity_poly.pdbx_seq_one_letter_code
_entity_poly.pdbx_strand_id
1 'polypeptide(L)'
;QKADLEKLQFYQDPLLPLIKLYKLEAALEEALERRVWLKSGGYLVIEPTEALTVVDVNTGKYSGKKNAEDTILKINLEAAAETARQLCLRNLSGIIIVDFIDMAREEHKQQLLTALEEELKKDPVKTVLVDMTKLGLVEITRKKVRKPLHEVYGRGVKPNGVPN
;
A
#
# COMPACT_ATOMS: atom_id res chain seq x y z
N GLN A 1 -19.75 -12.14 -18.39
CA GLN A 1 -19.64 -13.35 -19.24
C GLN A 1 -20.29 -14.52 -18.50
N LYS A 2 -20.81 -15.54 -19.21
CA LYS A 2 -21.50 -16.70 -18.60
C LYS A 2 -20.70 -17.40 -17.50
N ALA A 3 -19.38 -17.49 -17.65
CA ALA A 3 -18.46 -18.09 -16.69
C ALA A 3 -18.38 -17.35 -15.32
N ASP A 4 -18.83 -16.12 -15.26
CA ASP A 4 -18.78 -15.34 -14.00
C ASP A 4 -20.05 -15.52 -13.17
N LEU A 5 -21.14 -15.97 -13.77
CA LEU A 5 -22.41 -16.22 -13.07
C LEU A 5 -22.30 -17.41 -12.09
N GLU A 6 -21.49 -18.41 -12.42
CA GLU A 6 -21.23 -19.57 -11.55
C GLU A 6 -20.48 -19.21 -10.26
N LYS A 7 -19.81 -18.05 -10.22
CA LYS A 7 -19.10 -17.53 -9.06
C LYS A 7 -19.97 -16.68 -8.14
N LEU A 8 -21.18 -16.35 -8.59
CA LEU A 8 -22.11 -15.53 -7.82
C LEU A 8 -22.89 -16.41 -6.84
N GLN A 9 -22.81 -16.07 -5.57
CA GLN A 9 -23.67 -16.64 -4.53
C GLN A 9 -24.56 -15.55 -3.97
N PHE A 10 -25.86 -15.83 -3.92
CA PHE A 10 -26.80 -14.99 -3.22
C PHE A 10 -26.67 -15.28 -1.73
N TYR A 11 -26.34 -14.24 -0.94
CA TYR A 11 -26.24 -14.33 0.50
C TYR A 11 -27.47 -13.67 1.15
N GLN A 12 -28.15 -14.41 2.00
CA GLN A 12 -29.29 -13.89 2.76
C GLN A 12 -29.25 -14.49 4.18
N ASP A 13 -28.76 -13.71 5.12
CA ASP A 13 -28.76 -14.00 6.54
C ASP A 13 -29.19 -12.74 7.31
N PRO A 14 -30.38 -12.74 7.94
CA PRO A 14 -30.90 -11.57 8.65
C PRO A 14 -30.10 -11.27 9.93
N LEU A 15 -29.38 -12.26 10.49
CA LEU A 15 -28.65 -12.12 11.75
C LEU A 15 -27.20 -11.71 11.54
N LEU A 16 -26.61 -12.06 10.38
CA LEU A 16 -25.21 -11.79 10.09
C LEU A 16 -25.03 -11.11 8.71
N PRO A 17 -25.19 -9.78 8.61
CA PRO A 17 -24.95 -9.04 7.36
C PRO A 17 -23.54 -9.27 6.81
N LEU A 18 -23.38 -9.26 5.46
CA LEU A 18 -22.09 -9.46 4.79
C LEU A 18 -20.99 -8.53 5.31
N ILE A 19 -21.32 -7.28 5.62
CA ILE A 19 -20.37 -6.31 6.16
C ILE A 19 -19.74 -6.77 7.48
N LYS A 20 -20.53 -7.44 8.34
CA LYS A 20 -20.05 -8.02 9.60
C LYS A 20 -19.34 -9.35 9.38
N LEU A 21 -19.87 -10.20 8.49
CA LEU A 21 -19.27 -11.49 8.15
C LEU A 21 -17.82 -11.32 7.69
N TYR A 22 -17.57 -10.34 6.81
CA TYR A 22 -16.24 -10.06 6.25
C TYR A 22 -15.49 -8.96 7.02
N LYS A 23 -15.99 -8.47 8.15
CA LYS A 23 -15.38 -7.43 8.99
C LYS A 23 -14.96 -6.20 8.17
N LEU A 24 -15.80 -5.79 7.21
CA LEU A 24 -15.45 -4.71 6.26
C LEU A 24 -15.23 -3.36 6.95
N GLU A 25 -15.90 -3.09 8.06
CA GLU A 25 -15.71 -1.86 8.85
C GLU A 25 -14.28 -1.81 9.42
N ALA A 26 -13.83 -2.89 10.07
CA ALA A 26 -12.48 -2.98 10.62
C ALA A 26 -11.41 -2.92 9.51
N ALA A 27 -11.64 -3.58 8.36
CA ALA A 27 -10.75 -3.52 7.22
C ALA A 27 -10.65 -2.10 6.61
N LEU A 28 -11.76 -1.35 6.62
CA LEU A 28 -11.79 0.04 6.19
C LEU A 28 -11.04 0.95 7.15
N GLU A 29 -11.24 0.77 8.46
CA GLU A 29 -10.49 1.51 9.49
C GLU A 29 -8.99 1.26 9.35
N GLU A 30 -8.56 0.00 9.23
CA GLU A 30 -7.16 -0.37 9.00
C GLU A 30 -6.61 0.25 7.70
N ALA A 31 -7.41 0.26 6.63
CA ALA A 31 -7.02 0.87 5.35
C ALA A 31 -6.90 2.41 5.41
N LEU A 32 -7.43 3.06 6.43
CA LEU A 32 -7.30 4.51 6.68
C LEU A 32 -6.17 4.86 7.66
N GLU A 33 -5.59 3.86 8.32
CA GLU A 33 -4.47 4.09 9.24
C GLU A 33 -3.24 4.63 8.50
N ARG A 34 -2.58 5.61 9.13
CA ARG A 34 -1.34 6.19 8.59
C ARG A 34 -0.20 5.17 8.55
N ARG A 35 -0.14 4.27 9.54
CA ARG A 35 0.91 3.26 9.69
C ARG A 35 0.42 1.89 9.24
N VAL A 36 1.26 1.23 8.45
CA VAL A 36 1.03 -0.14 7.97
C VAL A 36 2.17 -1.03 8.43
N TRP A 37 1.87 -2.03 9.24
CA TRP A 37 2.86 -2.96 9.75
C TRP A 37 3.22 -4.03 8.73
N LEU A 38 4.51 -4.33 8.63
CA LEU A 38 5.07 -5.42 7.82
C LEU A 38 5.24 -6.67 8.68
N LYS A 39 5.22 -7.85 8.04
CA LYS A 39 5.42 -9.14 8.74
C LYS A 39 6.81 -9.24 9.36
N SER A 40 7.81 -8.60 8.77
CA SER A 40 9.17 -8.50 9.29
C SER A 40 9.28 -7.68 10.59
N GLY A 41 8.23 -6.96 10.99
CA GLY A 41 8.24 -6.04 12.12
C GLY A 41 8.63 -4.60 11.75
N GLY A 42 8.96 -4.34 10.48
CA GLY A 42 9.04 -2.99 9.92
C GLY A 42 7.64 -2.40 9.72
N TYR A 43 7.58 -1.18 9.24
CA TYR A 43 6.31 -0.53 8.92
C TYR A 43 6.47 0.55 7.87
N LEU A 44 5.39 0.83 7.16
CA LEU A 44 5.24 1.98 6.28
C LEU A 44 4.51 3.11 7.01
N VAL A 45 4.86 4.35 6.70
CA VAL A 45 4.09 5.54 7.03
C VAL A 45 3.61 6.15 5.72
N ILE A 46 2.31 6.24 5.51
CA ILE A 46 1.71 6.74 4.27
C ILE A 46 1.02 8.07 4.54
N GLU A 47 1.49 9.12 3.87
CA GLU A 47 1.00 10.48 4.05
C GLU A 47 0.61 11.10 2.70
N PRO A 48 -0.68 11.11 2.36
CA PRO A 48 -1.17 11.93 1.26
C PRO A 48 -1.07 13.42 1.63
N THR A 49 -0.51 14.20 0.71
CA THR A 49 -0.48 15.66 0.77
C THR A 49 -1.31 16.23 -0.38
N GLU A 50 -1.40 17.55 -0.51
CA GLU A 50 -2.10 18.18 -1.64
C GLU A 50 -1.40 17.91 -2.99
N ALA A 51 -0.08 17.80 -3.01
CA ALA A 51 0.71 17.68 -4.23
C ALA A 51 1.09 16.24 -4.58
N LEU A 52 1.40 15.41 -3.58
CA LEU A 52 1.90 14.05 -3.77
C LEU A 52 1.62 13.18 -2.54
N THR A 53 1.82 11.87 -2.69
CA THR A 53 1.82 10.94 -1.54
C THR A 53 3.26 10.59 -1.18
N VAL A 54 3.59 10.65 0.10
CA VAL A 54 4.87 10.17 0.64
C VAL A 54 4.65 8.83 1.34
N VAL A 55 5.55 7.89 1.09
CA VAL A 55 5.62 6.61 1.79
C VAL A 55 7.02 6.48 2.39
N ASP A 56 7.11 6.41 3.72
CA ASP A 56 8.35 6.25 4.47
C ASP A 56 8.43 4.83 5.04
N VAL A 57 9.56 4.15 4.81
CA VAL A 57 9.81 2.76 5.22
C VAL A 57 10.70 2.72 6.44
N ASN A 58 10.24 2.06 7.50
CA ASN A 58 10.94 1.97 8.77
C ASN A 58 11.22 0.53 9.18
N THR A 59 12.42 0.28 9.78
CA THR A 59 12.82 -1.04 10.27
C THR A 59 12.07 -1.51 11.52
N GLY A 60 11.38 -0.58 12.22
CA GLY A 60 10.79 -0.88 13.52
C GLY A 60 11.86 -1.19 14.58
N LYS A 61 11.61 -2.22 15.38
CA LYS A 61 12.51 -2.65 16.47
C LYS A 61 13.60 -3.64 16.03
N TYR A 62 13.78 -3.85 14.74
CA TYR A 62 14.75 -4.83 14.26
C TYR A 62 16.18 -4.33 14.46
N SER A 63 16.93 -5.01 15.33
CA SER A 63 18.33 -4.67 15.69
C SER A 63 19.31 -5.78 15.34
N GLY A 64 19.07 -6.54 14.26
CA GLY A 64 19.92 -7.67 13.85
C GLY A 64 21.34 -7.25 13.49
N LYS A 65 22.31 -7.70 14.29
CA LYS A 65 23.74 -7.36 14.12
C LYS A 65 24.50 -8.23 13.10
N LYS A 66 23.96 -9.37 12.68
CA LYS A 66 24.56 -10.24 11.67
C LYS A 66 23.75 -10.13 10.38
N ASN A 67 24.36 -9.70 9.28
CA ASN A 67 23.78 -9.45 7.96
C ASN A 67 22.74 -8.32 7.92
N ALA A 68 23.11 -7.14 8.41
CA ALA A 68 22.23 -5.97 8.40
C ALA A 68 21.74 -5.61 6.99
N GLU A 69 22.60 -5.69 5.97
CA GLU A 69 22.26 -5.37 4.58
C GLU A 69 21.22 -6.32 3.97
N ASP A 70 21.38 -7.64 4.16
CA ASP A 70 20.42 -8.62 3.65
C ASP A 70 19.05 -8.49 4.34
N THR A 71 19.06 -8.08 5.60
CA THR A 71 17.85 -7.79 6.35
C THR A 71 17.15 -6.52 5.84
N ILE A 72 17.91 -5.46 5.58
CA ILE A 72 17.40 -4.23 4.98
C ILE A 72 16.76 -4.52 3.62
N LEU A 73 17.45 -5.27 2.76
CA LEU A 73 16.91 -5.70 1.47
C LEU A 73 15.58 -6.46 1.66
N LYS A 74 15.52 -7.41 2.58
CA LYS A 74 14.29 -8.18 2.84
C LYS A 74 13.14 -7.30 3.29
N ILE A 75 13.39 -6.33 4.18
CA ILE A 75 12.38 -5.38 4.64
C ILE A 75 11.93 -4.49 3.48
N ASN A 76 12.86 -3.98 2.68
CA ASN A 76 12.55 -3.14 1.53
C ASN A 76 11.75 -3.88 0.45
N LEU A 77 12.05 -5.15 0.19
CA LEU A 77 11.27 -5.98 -0.74
C LEU A 77 9.83 -6.21 -0.24
N GLU A 78 9.67 -6.46 1.06
CA GLU A 78 8.35 -6.57 1.68
C GLU A 78 7.61 -5.22 1.62
N ALA A 79 8.31 -4.12 1.90
CA ALA A 79 7.77 -2.76 1.80
C ALA A 79 7.34 -2.41 0.37
N ALA A 80 8.09 -2.85 -0.65
CA ALA A 80 7.74 -2.63 -2.06
C ALA A 80 6.41 -3.31 -2.42
N ALA A 81 6.25 -4.59 -2.04
CA ALA A 81 5.02 -5.33 -2.27
C ALA A 81 3.83 -4.70 -1.53
N GLU A 82 4.03 -4.32 -0.26
CA GLU A 82 2.99 -3.68 0.53
C GLU A 82 2.65 -2.27 0.03
N THR A 83 3.65 -1.48 -0.42
CA THR A 83 3.41 -0.18 -1.04
C THR A 83 2.49 -0.32 -2.26
N ALA A 84 2.80 -1.22 -3.20
CA ALA A 84 1.97 -1.46 -4.38
C ALA A 84 0.53 -1.87 -3.97
N ARG A 85 0.38 -2.74 -2.97
CA ARG A 85 -0.93 -3.13 -2.42
C ARG A 85 -1.69 -1.93 -1.84
N GLN A 86 -1.02 -1.07 -1.07
CA GLN A 86 -1.63 0.10 -0.44
C GLN A 86 -2.02 1.18 -1.45
N LEU A 87 -1.23 1.40 -2.51
CA LEU A 87 -1.60 2.31 -3.61
C LEU A 87 -2.93 1.89 -4.24
N CYS A 88 -3.10 0.59 -4.49
CA CYS A 88 -4.32 0.03 -5.05
C CYS A 88 -5.49 0.10 -4.06
N LEU A 89 -5.30 -0.39 -2.82
CA LEU A 89 -6.32 -0.46 -1.78
C LEU A 89 -6.90 0.91 -1.43
N ARG A 90 -6.02 1.89 -1.20
CA ARG A 90 -6.39 3.28 -0.85
C ARG A 90 -6.72 4.14 -2.06
N ASN A 91 -6.56 3.60 -3.26
CA ASN A 91 -6.68 4.32 -4.52
C ASN A 91 -5.88 5.64 -4.54
N LEU A 92 -4.65 5.60 -4.02
CA LEU A 92 -3.72 6.73 -4.08
C LEU A 92 -3.29 6.95 -5.53
N SER A 93 -3.17 8.19 -5.95
CA SER A 93 -2.91 8.53 -7.36
C SER A 93 -2.11 9.82 -7.49
N GLY A 94 -1.61 10.09 -8.68
CA GLY A 94 -0.70 11.20 -8.95
C GLY A 94 0.75 10.79 -8.69
N ILE A 95 1.54 11.69 -8.14
CA ILE A 95 2.95 11.47 -7.80
C ILE A 95 3.01 10.78 -6.43
N ILE A 96 3.79 9.72 -6.35
CA ILE A 96 4.07 8.99 -5.11
C ILE A 96 5.59 8.92 -4.96
N ILE A 97 6.10 9.31 -3.81
CA ILE A 97 7.51 9.22 -3.44
C ILE A 97 7.65 8.19 -2.34
N VAL A 98 8.53 7.22 -2.55
CA VAL A 98 8.81 6.18 -1.56
C VAL A 98 10.24 6.33 -1.06
N ASP A 99 10.39 6.49 0.24
CA ASP A 99 11.66 6.54 0.96
C ASP A 99 11.92 5.16 1.56
N PHE A 100 12.72 4.36 0.84
CA PHE A 100 13.14 3.04 1.31
C PHE A 100 14.34 3.17 2.26
N ILE A 101 14.54 2.16 3.09
CA ILE A 101 15.71 2.11 3.96
C ILE A 101 16.96 2.08 3.10
N ASP A 102 17.94 2.93 3.43
CA ASP A 102 19.19 3.05 2.68
C ASP A 102 19.90 1.71 2.48
N MET A 103 20.35 1.48 1.24
CA MET A 103 21.13 0.31 0.84
C MET A 103 22.45 0.76 0.21
N ALA A 104 23.56 0.18 0.70
CA ALA A 104 24.88 0.52 0.20
C ALA A 104 25.18 -0.17 -1.15
N ARG A 105 24.64 -1.38 -1.39
CA ARG A 105 24.92 -2.16 -2.58
C ARG A 105 24.00 -1.79 -3.73
N GLU A 106 24.57 -1.51 -4.88
CA GLU A 106 23.80 -1.20 -6.08
C GLU A 106 22.95 -2.38 -6.57
N GLU A 107 23.45 -3.61 -6.41
CA GLU A 107 22.72 -4.82 -6.73
C GLU A 107 21.41 -4.95 -5.93
N HIS A 108 21.42 -4.54 -4.65
CA HIS A 108 20.22 -4.53 -3.80
C HIS A 108 19.20 -3.49 -4.25
N LYS A 109 19.67 -2.30 -4.70
CA LYS A 109 18.78 -1.28 -5.25
C LYS A 109 18.11 -1.76 -6.53
N GLN A 110 18.86 -2.39 -7.44
CA GLN A 110 18.32 -2.96 -8.66
C GLN A 110 17.30 -4.07 -8.38
N GLN A 111 17.58 -4.96 -7.41
CA GLN A 111 16.63 -5.98 -6.98
C GLN A 111 15.35 -5.37 -6.44
N LEU A 112 15.45 -4.32 -5.61
CA LEU A 112 14.29 -3.60 -5.08
C LEU A 112 13.45 -2.98 -6.20
N LEU A 113 14.08 -2.24 -7.13
CA LEU A 113 13.36 -1.59 -8.23
C LEU A 113 12.67 -2.60 -9.13
N THR A 114 13.35 -3.71 -9.46
CA THR A 114 12.76 -4.79 -10.25
C THR A 114 11.54 -5.40 -9.54
N ALA A 115 11.67 -5.73 -8.26
CA ALA A 115 10.57 -6.29 -7.48
C ALA A 115 9.39 -5.31 -7.37
N LEU A 116 9.67 -4.03 -7.12
CA LEU A 116 8.63 -3.00 -7.07
C LEU A 116 7.91 -2.86 -8.41
N GLU A 117 8.65 -2.83 -9.52
CA GLU A 117 8.03 -2.74 -10.85
C GLU A 117 7.12 -3.93 -11.15
N GLU A 118 7.52 -5.15 -10.75
CA GLU A 118 6.71 -6.36 -10.89
C GLU A 118 5.42 -6.29 -10.07
N GLU A 119 5.49 -5.77 -8.84
CA GLU A 119 4.31 -5.58 -7.99
C GLU A 119 3.37 -4.50 -8.56
N LEU A 120 3.91 -3.39 -9.06
CA LEU A 120 3.13 -2.31 -9.67
C LEU A 120 2.42 -2.75 -10.95
N LYS A 121 2.98 -3.68 -11.73
CA LYS A 121 2.35 -4.26 -12.93
C LYS A 121 1.06 -5.05 -12.63
N LYS A 122 0.85 -5.48 -11.39
CA LYS A 122 -0.38 -6.18 -10.97
C LYS A 122 -1.56 -5.24 -10.76
N ASP A 123 -1.30 -3.92 -10.68
CA ASP A 123 -2.36 -2.91 -10.51
C ASP A 123 -3.19 -2.80 -11.80
N PRO A 124 -4.53 -2.94 -11.73
CA PRO A 124 -5.40 -2.72 -12.90
C PRO A 124 -5.41 -1.28 -13.40
N VAL A 125 -4.95 -0.33 -12.57
CA VAL A 125 -4.78 1.08 -12.95
C VAL A 125 -3.34 1.30 -13.38
N LYS A 126 -3.13 2.01 -14.49
CA LYS A 126 -1.79 2.33 -14.98
C LYS A 126 -0.95 2.99 -13.88
N THR A 127 0.06 2.26 -13.42
CA THR A 127 1.04 2.65 -12.41
C THR A 127 2.42 2.41 -12.99
N VAL A 128 3.32 3.37 -12.84
CA VAL A 128 4.64 3.37 -13.47
C VAL A 128 5.69 3.74 -12.43
N LEU A 129 6.70 2.90 -12.30
CA LEU A 129 7.97 3.24 -11.65
C LEU A 129 8.71 4.18 -12.60
N VAL A 130 9.00 5.40 -12.14
CA VAL A 130 9.66 6.43 -12.99
C VAL A 130 11.18 6.30 -12.88
N ASP A 131 11.73 6.49 -11.68
CA ASP A 131 13.17 6.44 -11.42
C ASP A 131 13.45 6.38 -9.91
N MET A 132 14.73 6.23 -9.57
CA MET A 132 15.27 6.49 -8.25
C MET A 132 16.13 7.75 -8.29
N THR A 133 15.82 8.71 -7.45
CA THR A 133 16.58 9.99 -7.39
C THR A 133 17.98 9.76 -6.83
N LYS A 134 18.85 10.77 -6.99
CA LYS A 134 20.18 10.79 -6.39
C LYS A 134 20.16 10.72 -4.85
N LEU A 135 19.03 11.05 -4.22
CA LEU A 135 18.83 10.96 -2.78
C LEU A 135 18.29 9.58 -2.33
N GLY A 136 18.12 8.63 -3.29
CA GLY A 136 17.58 7.29 -2.97
C GLY A 136 16.06 7.20 -2.94
N LEU A 137 15.34 8.31 -3.19
CA LEU A 137 13.88 8.32 -3.22
C LEU A 137 13.37 7.68 -4.51
N VAL A 138 12.40 6.80 -4.40
CA VAL A 138 11.77 6.14 -5.56
C VAL A 138 10.53 6.89 -5.99
N GLU A 139 10.48 7.24 -7.27
CA GLU A 139 9.40 7.99 -7.89
C GLU A 139 8.43 7.06 -8.60
N ILE A 140 7.15 7.16 -8.26
CA ILE A 140 6.06 6.38 -8.87
C ILE A 140 4.99 7.37 -9.34
N THR A 141 4.36 7.05 -10.48
CA THR A 141 3.15 7.74 -10.91
C THR A 141 2.01 6.76 -11.07
N ARG A 142 0.82 7.10 -10.61
CA ARG A 142 -0.40 6.30 -10.75
C ARG A 142 -1.53 7.15 -11.30
N LYS A 143 -2.21 6.65 -12.36
CA LYS A 143 -3.31 7.39 -13.01
C LYS A 143 -4.45 7.62 -12.01
N LYS A 144 -4.95 8.87 -11.97
CA LYS A 144 -6.17 9.20 -11.19
C LYS A 144 -7.41 8.72 -11.95
N VAL A 145 -8.15 7.81 -11.35
CA VAL A 145 -9.40 7.25 -11.92
C VAL A 145 -10.62 7.55 -11.08
N ARG A 146 -10.44 7.71 -9.76
CA ARG A 146 -11.48 8.08 -8.79
C ARG A 146 -10.84 8.69 -7.55
N LYS A 147 -11.66 9.19 -6.63
CA LYS A 147 -11.17 9.75 -5.37
C LYS A 147 -10.47 8.71 -4.52
N PRO A 148 -9.38 9.07 -3.82
CA PRO A 148 -8.73 8.18 -2.86
C PRO A 148 -9.64 7.89 -1.65
N LEU A 149 -9.37 6.77 -0.99
CA LEU A 149 -10.18 6.25 0.11
C LEU A 149 -10.36 7.28 1.24
N HIS A 150 -9.28 7.99 1.61
CA HIS A 150 -9.32 9.01 2.67
C HIS A 150 -10.17 10.25 2.33
N GLU A 151 -10.36 10.56 1.05
CA GLU A 151 -11.27 11.63 0.64
C GLU A 151 -12.74 11.18 0.68
N VAL A 152 -12.99 9.88 0.46
CA VAL A 152 -14.35 9.32 0.47
C VAL A 152 -14.81 9.01 1.91
N TYR A 153 -13.91 8.51 2.75
CA TYR A 153 -14.19 8.06 4.12
C TYR A 153 -13.34 8.81 5.16
N GLY A 154 -12.89 10.04 4.85
CA GLY A 154 -12.03 10.84 5.73
C GLY A 154 -12.58 11.02 7.14
N ARG A 155 -11.75 11.48 8.06
CA ARG A 155 -12.06 11.63 9.49
C ARG A 155 -13.40 12.34 9.69
N GLY A 156 -14.42 11.60 10.14
CA GLY A 156 -15.76 12.11 10.44
C GLY A 156 -16.91 11.51 9.62
N VAL A 157 -16.60 10.69 8.60
CA VAL A 157 -17.65 9.96 7.87
C VAL A 157 -17.71 8.53 8.40
N LYS A 158 -18.75 8.24 9.19
CA LYS A 158 -19.05 6.84 9.54
C LYS A 158 -19.43 6.06 8.27
N PRO A 159 -19.20 4.72 8.22
CA PRO A 159 -19.52 3.88 7.05
C PRO A 159 -20.96 4.00 6.54
N ASN A 160 -21.86 4.56 7.34
CA ASN A 160 -23.27 4.77 7.02
C ASN A 160 -23.59 6.15 6.43
N GLY A 161 -22.58 6.96 6.06
CA GLY A 161 -22.80 8.26 5.41
C GLY A 161 -23.44 9.35 6.29
N VAL A 162 -23.49 9.15 7.61
CA VAL A 162 -24.03 10.14 8.55
C VAL A 162 -22.89 11.06 9.00
N PRO A 163 -22.92 12.36 8.68
CA PRO A 163 -21.95 13.32 9.23
C PRO A 163 -22.12 13.44 10.75
N ASN A 164 -21.01 13.69 11.45
CA ASN A 164 -21.06 14.08 12.86
C ASN A 164 -21.75 15.44 13.03
#